data_bfda243b26d7a29b0d50eb8e92952395
#
_entry.id   bfda243b26d7a29b0d50eb8e92952395
#
_cell.length_a   1.000
_cell.length_b   1.000
_cell.length_c   1.000
_cell.angle_alpha   90.00
_cell.angle_beta   90.00
_cell.angle_gamma   90.00
#
_symmetry.space_group_name_H-M   'P 1'
#
loop_
_entity.id
_entity.type
_entity.pdbx_description
1 polymer ?
#
loop_
_entity_poly.entity_id
_entity_poly.type
_entity_poly.pdbx_seq_one_letter_code
_entity_poly.pdbx_strand_id
1 'polypeptide(L)'
;HGTPIMLKARELGITPEELTEGYSKEFVNDFADFGIEFDNYHTTHSPENESLVASMYRKLRDSGDIYSRTIEQMYDEREGMFLPDRFVMGTCPNCKAEDQYGDACENCNKATSPETLIDPKSVLSGTTPVKRESEHFFFRLSDYEDRLRQWMRDSALDKNVVSKLEEWFEAGLQDWDISRDAPYFGFRIPETQDKY
;
A
#
# COMPACT_ATOMS: atom_id res chain seq x y z
N HIS A 1 8.26 -5.03 -0.90
CA HIS A 1 7.97 -3.65 -0.48
C HIS A 1 6.80 -3.61 0.52
N GLY A 2 6.67 -2.51 1.24
CA GLY A 2 5.49 -2.23 2.05
C GLY A 2 5.76 -2.05 3.54
N THR A 3 4.77 -1.48 4.20
CA THR A 3 4.76 -1.10 5.61
C THR A 3 5.08 -2.24 6.58
N PRO A 4 4.50 -3.46 6.42
CA PRO A 4 4.80 -4.57 7.35
C PRO A 4 6.27 -4.97 7.37
N ILE A 5 6.95 -4.89 6.22
CA ILE A 5 8.39 -5.18 6.10
C ILE A 5 9.19 -4.13 6.87
N MET A 6 8.85 -2.85 6.71
CA MET A 6 9.51 -1.76 7.44
C MET A 6 9.37 -1.90 8.95
N LEU A 7 8.17 -2.22 9.44
CA LEU A 7 7.91 -2.44 10.87
C LEU A 7 8.75 -3.62 11.41
N LYS A 8 8.73 -4.74 10.69
CA LYS A 8 9.46 -5.94 11.13
C LYS A 8 10.98 -5.74 11.10
N ALA A 9 11.48 -5.08 10.07
CA ALA A 9 12.90 -4.76 9.96
C ALA A 9 13.35 -3.84 11.12
N ARG A 10 12.55 -2.82 11.45
CA ARG A 10 12.80 -1.93 12.60
C ARG A 10 12.78 -2.69 13.93
N GLU A 11 11.81 -3.58 14.14
CA GLU A 11 11.74 -4.44 15.34
C GLU A 11 13.01 -5.28 15.52
N LEU A 12 13.55 -5.80 14.43
CA LEU A 12 14.75 -6.66 14.42
C LEU A 12 16.06 -5.86 14.39
N GLY A 13 16.02 -4.54 14.18
CA GLY A 13 17.20 -3.68 14.09
C GLY A 13 18.03 -3.93 12.82
N ILE A 14 17.40 -4.36 11.72
CA ILE A 14 18.02 -4.63 10.41
C ILE A 14 17.35 -3.78 9.33
N THR A 15 17.91 -3.76 8.13
CA THR A 15 17.30 -3.08 6.99
C THR A 15 16.16 -3.89 6.37
N PRO A 16 15.18 -3.25 5.69
CA PRO A 16 14.15 -3.97 4.93
C PRO A 16 14.72 -4.91 3.87
N GLU A 17 15.84 -4.53 3.24
CA GLU A 17 16.56 -5.31 2.25
C GLU A 17 17.14 -6.59 2.88
N GLU A 18 17.83 -6.49 4.00
CA GLU A 18 18.36 -7.63 4.74
C GLU A 18 17.25 -8.58 5.17
N LEU A 19 16.12 -8.03 5.64
CA LEU A 19 14.96 -8.83 6.03
C LEU A 19 14.39 -9.62 4.85
N THR A 20 14.16 -8.96 3.71
CA THR A 20 13.56 -9.59 2.53
C THR A 20 14.49 -10.58 1.87
N GLU A 21 15.80 -10.31 1.86
CA GLU A 21 16.80 -11.26 1.35
C GLU A 21 16.86 -12.54 2.22
N GLY A 22 16.80 -12.39 3.54
CA GLY A 22 16.75 -13.51 4.47
C GLY A 22 15.56 -14.43 4.23
N TYR A 23 14.35 -13.86 4.23
CA TYR A 23 13.12 -14.62 3.95
C TYR A 23 13.08 -15.20 2.54
N SER A 24 13.62 -14.51 1.54
CA SER A 24 13.68 -15.03 0.17
C SER A 24 14.50 -16.34 0.11
N LYS A 25 15.63 -16.39 0.80
CA LYS A 25 16.47 -17.60 0.88
C LYS A 25 15.76 -18.74 1.64
N GLU A 26 15.10 -18.41 2.75
CA GLU A 26 14.32 -19.35 3.54
C GLU A 26 13.20 -19.97 2.71
N PHE A 27 12.39 -19.17 2.03
CA PHE A 27 11.29 -19.65 1.19
C PHE A 27 11.75 -20.53 0.04
N VAL A 28 12.87 -20.19 -0.62
CA VAL A 28 13.43 -21.05 -1.68
C VAL A 28 13.83 -22.41 -1.13
N ASN A 29 14.46 -22.46 0.05
CA ASN A 29 14.83 -23.71 0.69
C ASN A 29 13.59 -24.52 1.11
N ASP A 30 12.60 -23.88 1.74
CA ASP A 30 11.37 -24.54 2.15
C ASP A 30 10.63 -25.15 0.94
N PHE A 31 10.53 -24.40 -0.17
CA PHE A 31 9.93 -24.91 -1.40
C PHE A 31 10.71 -26.11 -1.97
N ALA A 32 12.03 -26.06 -1.93
CA ALA A 32 12.87 -27.18 -2.38
C ALA A 32 12.65 -28.43 -1.53
N ASP A 33 12.47 -28.29 -0.23
CA ASP A 33 12.15 -29.40 0.68
C ASP A 33 10.79 -30.06 0.37
N PHE A 34 9.86 -29.31 -0.23
CA PHE A 34 8.61 -29.84 -0.77
C PHE A 34 8.70 -30.32 -2.22
N GLY A 35 9.88 -30.34 -2.81
CA GLY A 35 10.10 -30.75 -4.20
C GLY A 35 9.58 -29.74 -5.24
N ILE A 36 9.43 -28.48 -4.86
CA ILE A 36 9.02 -27.39 -5.75
C ILE A 36 10.27 -26.66 -6.22
N GLU A 37 10.47 -26.63 -7.53
CA GLU A 37 11.55 -25.91 -8.19
C GLU A 37 10.97 -24.73 -9.01
N PHE A 38 11.71 -23.62 -9.03
CA PHE A 38 11.34 -22.43 -9.80
C PHE A 38 12.34 -22.21 -10.93
N ASP A 39 11.88 -21.97 -12.15
CA ASP A 39 12.74 -21.51 -13.25
C ASP A 39 13.34 -20.14 -12.95
N ASN A 40 12.58 -19.30 -12.23
CA ASN A 40 13.01 -17.99 -11.77
C ASN A 40 12.27 -17.62 -10.47
N TYR A 41 13.01 -17.43 -9.39
CA TYR A 41 12.47 -16.87 -8.14
C TYR A 41 13.08 -15.48 -7.94
N HIS A 42 12.25 -14.45 -8.06
CA HIS A 42 12.71 -13.06 -8.11
C HIS A 42 12.00 -12.16 -7.12
N THR A 43 12.53 -10.96 -6.92
CA THR A 43 12.00 -9.98 -5.98
C THR A 43 11.41 -8.77 -6.70
N THR A 44 10.40 -8.16 -6.09
CA THR A 44 9.90 -6.84 -6.54
C THR A 44 10.90 -5.71 -6.27
N HIS A 45 11.87 -5.91 -5.38
CA HIS A 45 12.95 -4.96 -5.13
C HIS A 45 14.16 -5.27 -6.03
N SER A 46 13.99 -5.03 -7.32
CA SER A 46 15.02 -5.28 -8.34
C SER A 46 15.18 -4.12 -9.31
N PRO A 47 16.37 -3.94 -9.90
CA PRO A 47 16.60 -2.89 -10.91
C PRO A 47 15.68 -2.98 -12.13
N GLU A 48 15.34 -4.19 -12.55
CA GLU A 48 14.42 -4.43 -13.66
C GLU A 48 13.03 -3.90 -13.34
N ASN A 49 12.52 -4.23 -12.14
CA ASN A 49 11.21 -3.76 -11.70
C ASN A 49 11.20 -2.24 -11.52
N GLU A 50 12.25 -1.67 -10.93
CA GLU A 50 12.39 -0.20 -10.80
C GLU A 50 12.32 0.49 -12.16
N SER A 51 13.06 -0.02 -13.15
CA SER A 51 13.06 0.53 -14.51
C SER A 51 11.67 0.44 -15.17
N LEU A 52 10.98 -0.69 -15.02
CA LEU A 52 9.65 -0.90 -15.57
C LEU A 52 8.61 0.01 -14.92
N VAL A 53 8.58 0.08 -13.59
CA VAL A 53 7.64 0.92 -12.83
C VAL A 53 7.87 2.40 -13.16
N ALA A 54 9.12 2.85 -13.21
CA ALA A 54 9.44 4.22 -13.60
C ALA A 54 9.00 4.55 -15.04
N SER A 55 9.15 3.59 -15.97
CA SER A 55 8.68 3.75 -17.35
C SER A 55 7.15 3.81 -17.43
N MET A 56 6.45 2.95 -16.69
CA MET A 56 4.98 2.96 -16.61
C MET A 56 4.46 4.28 -16.01
N TYR A 57 5.05 4.72 -14.90
CA TYR A 57 4.69 5.99 -14.28
C TYR A 57 4.79 7.16 -15.25
N ARG A 58 5.94 7.29 -15.96
CA ARG A 58 6.11 8.38 -16.94
C ARG A 58 5.06 8.33 -18.05
N LYS A 59 4.77 7.15 -18.60
CA LYS A 59 3.74 6.99 -19.65
C LYS A 59 2.35 7.41 -19.17
N LEU A 60 1.94 6.98 -17.97
CA LEU A 60 0.64 7.33 -17.40
C LEU A 60 0.56 8.82 -17.04
N ARG A 61 1.64 9.41 -16.56
CA ARG A 61 1.71 10.84 -16.31
C ARG A 61 1.61 11.65 -17.62
N ASP A 62 2.37 11.25 -18.62
CA ASP A 62 2.42 11.95 -19.91
C ASP A 62 1.11 11.81 -20.70
N SER A 63 0.32 10.75 -20.46
CA SER A 63 -1.05 10.60 -20.97
C SER A 63 -2.11 11.36 -20.18
N GLY A 64 -1.76 11.93 -19.01
CA GLY A 64 -2.69 12.66 -18.14
C GLY A 64 -3.50 11.78 -17.18
N ASP A 65 -3.16 10.49 -17.10
CA ASP A 65 -3.82 9.52 -16.19
C ASP A 65 -3.37 9.66 -14.74
N ILE A 66 -2.29 10.41 -14.49
CA ILE A 66 -1.79 10.72 -13.14
C ILE A 66 -1.90 12.21 -12.90
N TYR A 67 -2.39 12.59 -11.73
CA TYR A 67 -2.44 13.96 -11.24
C TYR A 67 -1.98 14.06 -9.79
N SER A 68 -1.63 15.26 -9.31
CA SER A 68 -1.32 15.50 -7.90
C SER A 68 -2.50 16.15 -7.18
N ARG A 69 -2.62 15.85 -5.90
CA ARG A 69 -3.58 16.46 -4.98
C ARG A 69 -2.99 16.50 -3.58
N THR A 70 -3.18 17.62 -2.90
CA THR A 70 -2.88 17.74 -1.46
C THR A 70 -3.94 16.98 -0.66
N ILE A 71 -3.48 16.14 0.26
CA ILE A 71 -4.33 15.41 1.22
C ILE A 71 -3.83 15.64 2.64
N GLU A 72 -4.73 15.51 3.62
CA GLU A 72 -4.35 15.42 5.01
C GLU A 72 -3.95 14.00 5.36
N GLN A 73 -2.85 13.83 6.10
CA GLN A 73 -2.39 12.54 6.61
C GLN A 73 -1.95 12.67 8.06
N MET A 74 -1.95 11.54 8.76
CA MET A 74 -1.39 11.46 10.10
C MET A 74 0.13 11.59 10.07
N TYR A 75 0.67 12.44 10.93
CA TYR A 75 2.10 12.71 11.05
C TYR A 75 2.56 12.50 12.50
N ASP A 76 3.65 11.78 12.67
CA ASP A 76 4.30 11.58 13.95
C ASP A 76 5.39 12.66 14.12
N GLU A 77 5.16 13.61 15.03
CA GLU A 77 6.12 14.70 15.28
C GLU A 77 7.40 14.22 15.94
N ARG A 78 7.34 13.12 16.73
CA ARG A 78 8.50 12.54 17.39
C ARG A 78 9.41 11.81 16.41
N GLU A 79 8.82 11.06 15.49
CA GLU A 79 9.56 10.33 14.46
C GLU A 79 9.87 11.22 13.23
N GLY A 80 9.19 12.37 13.11
CA GLY A 80 9.39 13.30 11.99
C GLY A 80 8.93 12.76 10.64
N MET A 81 7.86 11.92 10.62
CA MET A 81 7.40 11.27 9.40
C MET A 81 5.87 11.15 9.30
N PHE A 82 5.37 11.09 8.07
CA PHE A 82 4.00 10.69 7.80
C PHE A 82 3.79 9.21 8.10
N LEU A 83 2.61 8.89 8.61
CA LEU A 83 2.27 7.54 9.04
C LEU A 83 1.38 6.85 8.01
N PRO A 84 1.88 5.81 7.31
CA PRO A 84 1.02 4.89 6.58
C PRO A 84 -0.04 4.26 7.49
N ASP A 85 -1.14 3.83 6.93
CA ASP A 85 -2.33 3.37 7.68
C ASP A 85 -2.01 2.37 8.80
N ARG A 86 -1.09 1.42 8.56
CA ARG A 86 -0.66 0.43 9.56
C ARG A 86 0.34 0.95 10.59
N PHE A 87 0.76 2.20 10.48
CA PHE A 87 1.56 2.86 11.51
C PHE A 87 0.70 3.61 12.52
N VAL A 88 -0.62 3.58 12.35
CA VAL A 88 -1.58 4.14 13.29
C VAL A 88 -2.45 3.02 13.85
N MET A 89 -2.57 2.96 15.16
CA MET A 89 -3.47 2.06 15.89
C MET A 89 -4.43 2.88 16.75
N GLY A 90 -5.62 2.34 16.97
CA GLY A 90 -6.61 2.96 17.84
C GLY A 90 -7.85 2.08 18.02
N THR A 91 -8.90 2.64 18.60
CA THR A 91 -10.15 1.91 18.81
C THR A 91 -11.04 2.00 17.58
N CYS A 92 -11.55 0.86 17.11
CA CYS A 92 -12.44 0.80 15.96
C CYS A 92 -13.72 1.61 16.19
N PRO A 93 -14.11 2.51 15.29
CA PRO A 93 -15.33 3.31 15.46
C PRO A 93 -16.62 2.47 15.37
N ASN A 94 -16.58 1.29 14.72
CA ASN A 94 -17.74 0.44 14.49
C ASN A 94 -18.01 -0.53 15.65
N CYS A 95 -17.04 -1.36 16.01
CA CYS A 95 -17.22 -2.42 17.00
C CYS A 95 -16.58 -2.14 18.36
N LYS A 96 -15.85 -1.02 18.49
CA LYS A 96 -15.16 -0.59 19.72
C LYS A 96 -14.04 -1.53 20.17
N ALA A 97 -13.56 -2.41 19.31
CA ALA A 97 -12.36 -3.19 19.60
C ALA A 97 -11.15 -2.25 19.68
N GLU A 98 -10.34 -2.43 20.69
CA GLU A 98 -9.10 -1.69 20.91
C GLU A 98 -7.97 -2.21 20.01
N ASP A 99 -6.89 -1.46 19.87
CA ASP A 99 -5.67 -1.84 19.16
C ASP A 99 -5.88 -2.30 17.71
N GLN A 100 -6.76 -1.59 16.99
CA GLN A 100 -7.02 -1.86 15.57
C GLN A 100 -6.20 -0.92 14.69
N TYR A 101 -5.70 -1.46 13.56
CA TYR A 101 -4.94 -0.69 12.56
C TYR A 101 -5.83 0.25 11.73
N GLY A 102 -5.20 1.27 11.14
CA GLY A 102 -5.89 2.29 10.36
C GLY A 102 -6.38 1.88 8.98
N ASP A 103 -6.12 0.66 8.51
CA ASP A 103 -6.58 0.15 7.21
C ASP A 103 -7.86 -0.69 7.32
N ALA A 104 -7.92 -1.56 8.31
CA ALA A 104 -9.08 -2.42 8.54
C ALA A 104 -9.13 -2.93 9.99
N CYS A 105 -10.33 -3.09 10.52
CA CYS A 105 -10.53 -3.70 11.82
C CYS A 105 -10.46 -5.23 11.72
N GLU A 106 -9.53 -5.85 12.43
CA GLU A 106 -9.36 -7.31 12.45
C GLU A 106 -10.50 -8.03 13.17
N ASN A 107 -11.25 -7.33 14.05
CA ASN A 107 -12.36 -7.91 14.77
C ASN A 107 -13.69 -7.93 13.97
N CYS A 108 -14.02 -6.86 13.23
CA CYS A 108 -15.28 -6.77 12.47
C CYS A 108 -15.11 -6.75 10.96
N ASN A 109 -13.88 -6.83 10.46
CA ASN A 109 -13.50 -6.85 9.05
C ASN A 109 -13.98 -5.64 8.23
N LYS A 110 -14.34 -4.53 8.89
CA LYS A 110 -14.68 -3.29 8.20
C LYS A 110 -13.44 -2.48 7.91
N ALA A 111 -13.39 -1.89 6.72
CA ALA A 111 -12.38 -0.90 6.38
C ALA A 111 -12.47 0.30 7.34
N THR A 112 -11.33 0.79 7.74
CA THR A 112 -11.13 1.98 8.57
C THR A 112 -10.15 2.92 7.90
N SER A 113 -9.96 4.08 8.46
CA SER A 113 -8.84 4.96 8.13
C SER A 113 -8.23 5.52 9.42
N PRO A 114 -6.97 5.92 9.43
CA PRO A 114 -6.33 6.50 10.60
C PRO A 114 -7.11 7.64 11.23
N GLU A 115 -7.78 8.47 10.41
CA GLU A 115 -8.57 9.63 10.85
C GLU A 115 -9.88 9.24 11.52
N THR A 116 -10.39 8.03 11.26
CA THR A 116 -11.65 7.54 11.83
C THR A 116 -11.48 6.75 13.12
N LEU A 117 -10.26 6.31 13.42
CA LEU A 117 -9.96 5.62 14.67
C LEU A 117 -10.20 6.55 15.88
N ILE A 118 -10.69 5.97 16.96
CA ILE A 118 -10.83 6.65 18.23
C ILE A 118 -9.51 6.51 18.98
N ASP A 119 -9.02 7.62 19.54
CA ASP A 119 -7.75 7.72 20.26
C ASP A 119 -6.56 7.14 19.48
N PRO A 120 -6.30 7.63 18.24
CA PRO A 120 -5.24 7.10 17.41
C PRO A 120 -3.86 7.34 18.03
N LYS A 121 -2.98 6.34 17.91
CA LYS A 121 -1.59 6.38 18.37
C LYS A 121 -0.65 5.90 17.27
N SER A 122 0.52 6.52 17.19
CA SER A 122 1.61 6.02 16.37
C SER A 122 2.13 4.70 16.91
N VAL A 123 2.22 3.69 16.07
CA VAL A 123 2.84 2.39 16.40
C VAL A 123 4.34 2.56 16.69
N LEU A 124 4.97 3.59 16.13
CA LEU A 124 6.41 3.82 16.23
C LEU A 124 6.80 4.48 17.55
N SER A 125 6.09 5.55 17.93
CA SER A 125 6.44 6.39 19.08
C SER A 125 5.47 6.28 20.26
N GLY A 126 4.27 5.72 20.03
CA GLY A 126 3.18 5.69 21.02
C GLY A 126 2.49 7.04 21.24
N THR A 127 2.90 8.09 20.51
CA THR A 127 2.30 9.43 20.63
C THR A 127 1.03 9.54 19.79
N THR A 128 0.16 10.49 20.14
CA THR A 128 -1.00 10.85 19.32
C THR A 128 -0.50 11.59 18.07
N PRO A 129 -0.76 11.10 16.87
CA PRO A 129 -0.33 11.78 15.65
C PRO A 129 -1.14 13.04 15.39
N VAL A 130 -0.54 13.97 14.65
CA VAL A 130 -1.19 15.21 14.20
C VAL A 130 -1.52 15.11 12.70
N LYS A 131 -2.51 15.87 12.25
CA LYS A 131 -2.79 15.98 10.82
C LYS A 131 -1.86 16.98 10.17
N ARG A 132 -1.27 16.61 9.03
CA ARG A 132 -0.48 17.49 8.16
C ARG A 132 -0.84 17.26 6.72
N GLU A 133 -0.72 18.31 5.92
CA GLU A 133 -0.91 18.23 4.48
C GLU A 133 0.33 17.66 3.79
N SER A 134 0.08 16.79 2.79
CA SER A 134 1.09 16.29 1.88
C SER A 134 0.54 16.22 0.46
N GLU A 135 1.38 16.53 -0.54
CA GLU A 135 1.02 16.35 -1.95
C GLU A 135 1.22 14.89 -2.33
N HIS A 136 0.16 14.28 -2.89
CA HIS A 136 0.16 12.89 -3.34
C HIS A 136 -0.20 12.78 -4.81
N PHE A 137 0.23 11.70 -5.45
CA PHE A 137 -0.07 11.39 -6.85
C PHE A 137 -1.16 10.34 -6.92
N PHE A 138 -2.13 10.59 -7.80
CA PHE A 138 -3.31 9.75 -7.97
C PHE A 138 -3.40 9.27 -9.41
N PHE A 139 -3.66 7.96 -9.58
CA PHE A 139 -4.07 7.39 -10.85
C PHE A 139 -5.60 7.53 -11.00
N ARG A 140 -6.05 8.04 -12.15
CA ARG A 140 -7.48 8.28 -12.47
C ARG A 140 -8.22 6.98 -12.75
N LEU A 141 -8.33 6.11 -11.75
CA LEU A 141 -9.00 4.81 -11.91
C LEU A 141 -10.48 4.98 -12.26
N SER A 142 -11.13 6.02 -11.75
CA SER A 142 -12.54 6.33 -12.06
C SER A 142 -12.81 6.52 -13.55
N ASP A 143 -11.87 7.06 -14.32
CA ASP A 143 -12.00 7.28 -15.76
C ASP A 143 -11.98 5.96 -16.57
N TYR A 144 -11.57 4.86 -15.94
CA TYR A 144 -11.46 3.54 -16.58
C TYR A 144 -12.67 2.64 -16.34
N GLU A 145 -13.69 3.06 -15.61
CA GLU A 145 -14.82 2.22 -15.21
C GLU A 145 -15.51 1.56 -16.40
N ASP A 146 -15.88 2.33 -17.42
CA ASP A 146 -16.57 1.80 -18.60
C ASP A 146 -15.72 0.76 -19.35
N ARG A 147 -14.41 1.02 -19.47
CA ARG A 147 -13.47 0.11 -20.11
C ARG A 147 -13.31 -1.18 -19.31
N LEU A 148 -13.23 -1.09 -17.97
CA LEU A 148 -13.14 -2.25 -17.09
C LEU A 148 -14.43 -3.07 -17.12
N ARG A 149 -15.60 -2.43 -17.10
CA ARG A 149 -16.89 -3.12 -17.26
C ARG A 149 -16.99 -3.84 -18.62
N GLN A 150 -16.51 -3.21 -19.69
CA GLN A 150 -16.49 -3.86 -21.02
C GLN A 150 -15.53 -5.06 -21.01
N TRP A 151 -14.31 -4.89 -20.52
CA TRP A 151 -13.34 -5.98 -20.38
C TRP A 151 -13.89 -7.15 -19.56
N MET A 152 -14.58 -6.88 -18.46
CA MET A 152 -15.21 -7.90 -17.62
C MET A 152 -16.27 -8.70 -18.39
N ARG A 153 -17.10 -8.03 -19.21
CA ARG A 153 -18.11 -8.70 -20.06
C ARG A 153 -17.49 -9.57 -21.14
N ASP A 154 -16.37 -9.13 -21.71
CA ASP A 154 -15.70 -9.81 -22.81
C ASP A 154 -14.76 -10.93 -22.33
N SER A 155 -14.50 -11.02 -21.03
CA SER A 155 -13.59 -11.98 -20.42
C SER A 155 -14.33 -13.16 -19.81
N ALA A 156 -13.73 -14.37 -19.88
CA ALA A 156 -14.26 -15.57 -19.25
C ALA A 156 -13.89 -15.62 -17.75
N LEU A 157 -14.37 -14.67 -16.97
CA LEU A 157 -14.11 -14.60 -15.53
C LEU A 157 -15.03 -15.54 -14.75
N ASP A 158 -14.53 -16.03 -13.61
CA ASP A 158 -15.36 -16.76 -12.64
C ASP A 158 -16.48 -15.86 -12.10
N LYS A 159 -17.67 -16.44 -11.86
CA LYS A 159 -18.84 -15.69 -11.40
C LYS A 159 -18.63 -14.97 -10.07
N ASN A 160 -17.85 -15.56 -9.15
CA ASN A 160 -17.58 -14.94 -7.87
C ASN A 160 -16.67 -13.70 -8.04
N VAL A 161 -15.71 -13.77 -8.98
CA VAL A 161 -14.88 -12.62 -9.34
C VAL A 161 -15.73 -11.52 -9.94
N VAL A 162 -16.61 -11.84 -10.89
CA VAL A 162 -17.55 -10.88 -11.49
C VAL A 162 -18.41 -10.21 -10.42
N SER A 163 -19.05 -10.99 -9.53
CA SER A 163 -19.87 -10.44 -8.46
C SER A 163 -19.09 -9.48 -7.55
N LYS A 164 -17.82 -9.80 -7.26
CA LYS A 164 -17.00 -8.94 -6.41
C LYS A 164 -16.58 -7.65 -7.12
N LEU A 165 -16.28 -7.70 -8.41
CA LEU A 165 -15.99 -6.52 -9.22
C LEU A 165 -17.22 -5.62 -9.36
N GLU A 166 -18.41 -6.20 -9.53
CA GLU A 166 -19.67 -5.45 -9.60
C GLU A 166 -19.94 -4.65 -8.32
N GLU A 167 -19.69 -5.21 -7.13
CA GLU A 167 -19.78 -4.47 -5.85
C GLU A 167 -18.90 -3.21 -5.85
N TRP A 168 -17.67 -3.29 -6.39
CA TRP A 168 -16.77 -2.13 -6.46
C TRP A 168 -17.26 -1.08 -7.45
N PHE A 169 -17.80 -1.50 -8.59
CA PHE A 169 -18.40 -0.58 -9.55
C PHE A 169 -19.66 0.11 -9.01
N GLU A 170 -20.50 -0.61 -8.26
CA GLU A 170 -21.70 -0.04 -7.64
C GLU A 170 -21.35 0.97 -6.54
N ALA A 171 -20.26 0.72 -5.80
CA ALA A 171 -19.73 1.66 -4.82
C ALA A 171 -19.07 2.90 -5.45
N GLY A 172 -18.75 2.86 -6.75
CA GLY A 172 -18.01 3.86 -7.50
C GLY A 172 -16.50 3.72 -7.30
N LEU A 173 -15.78 3.55 -8.42
CA LEU A 173 -14.32 3.47 -8.38
C LEU A 173 -13.72 4.79 -7.89
N GLN A 174 -12.79 4.69 -6.97
CA GLN A 174 -12.04 5.84 -6.46
C GLN A 174 -10.66 5.89 -7.12
N ASP A 175 -10.18 7.12 -7.38
CA ASP A 175 -8.82 7.33 -7.88
C ASP A 175 -7.79 6.79 -6.88
N TRP A 176 -6.76 6.17 -7.41
CA TRP A 176 -5.81 5.39 -6.62
C TRP A 176 -4.61 6.23 -6.20
N ASP A 177 -4.40 6.41 -4.90
CA ASP A 177 -3.17 7.01 -4.37
C ASP A 177 -1.99 6.06 -4.59
N ILE A 178 -1.10 6.45 -5.51
CA ILE A 178 0.06 5.68 -5.93
C ILE A 178 1.37 6.14 -5.29
N SER A 179 1.29 7.08 -4.36
CA SER A 179 2.47 7.65 -3.70
C SER A 179 2.51 7.41 -2.21
N ARG A 180 3.72 7.50 -1.65
CA ARG A 180 3.98 7.49 -0.21
C ARG A 180 5.07 8.50 0.11
N ASP A 181 4.97 9.12 1.29
CA ASP A 181 6.01 10.02 1.80
C ASP A 181 7.23 9.25 2.29
N ALA A 182 8.40 9.88 2.15
CA ALA A 182 9.63 9.38 2.78
C ALA A 182 9.55 9.42 4.32
N PRO A 183 10.23 8.50 5.02
CA PRO A 183 10.96 7.34 4.49
C PRO A 183 10.02 6.18 4.17
N TYR A 184 10.23 5.53 3.03
CA TYR A 184 9.43 4.38 2.64
C TYR A 184 10.28 3.32 1.93
N PHE A 185 10.01 2.05 2.17
CA PHE A 185 10.65 0.94 1.46
C PHE A 185 9.92 0.66 0.15
N GLY A 186 10.39 1.31 -0.90
CA GLY A 186 9.85 1.27 -2.25
C GLY A 186 10.81 1.93 -3.23
N PHE A 187 10.37 2.09 -4.47
CA PHE A 187 11.10 2.86 -5.47
C PHE A 187 10.66 4.32 -5.43
N ARG A 188 11.61 5.21 -5.60
CA ARG A 188 11.31 6.64 -5.68
C ARG A 188 10.52 6.94 -6.95
N ILE A 189 9.45 7.72 -6.83
CA ILE A 189 8.70 8.22 -7.98
C ILE A 189 9.62 9.14 -8.79
N PRO A 190 9.77 8.90 -10.11
CA PRO A 190 10.63 9.72 -10.96
C PRO A 190 10.35 11.21 -10.84
N GLU A 191 11.43 12.00 -10.81
CA GLU A 191 11.39 13.46 -10.75
C GLU A 191 10.80 14.05 -9.45
N THR A 192 10.67 13.24 -8.40
CA THR A 192 10.33 13.68 -7.04
C THR A 192 11.55 13.55 -6.12
N GLN A 193 11.52 14.26 -4.96
CA GLN A 193 12.59 14.20 -3.97
C GLN A 193 12.29 13.21 -2.84
N ASP A 194 11.03 13.11 -2.45
CA ASP A 194 10.58 12.48 -1.21
C ASP A 194 9.33 11.59 -1.38
N LYS A 195 8.98 11.24 -2.63
CA LYS A 195 7.82 10.37 -2.92
C LYS A 195 8.24 9.01 -3.47
N TYR A 196 7.56 7.99 -2.98
CA TYR A 196 7.80 6.58 -3.29
C TYR A 196 6.53 5.92 -3.80
#